data_41752775d50bf2521e5e3e56c2bd163a
#
_entry.id   41752775d50bf2521e5e3e56c2bd163a
#
_cell.length_a   1.000
_cell.length_b   1.000
_cell.length_c   1.000
_cell.angle_alpha   90.00
_cell.angle_beta   90.00
_cell.angle_gamma   90.00
#
_symmetry.space_group_name_H-M   'P 1'
#
loop_
_entity.id
_entity.type
_entity.pdbx_description
1 polymer ?
#
loop_
_entity_poly.entity_id
_entity_poly.type
_entity_poly.pdbx_seq_one_letter_code
_entity_poly.pdbx_strand_id
1 'polypeptide(L)'
;DLGLIVSKEHTFGTDALLLADFASPKRYDVCCDFGTGCGIIPMLWCRDGCGKEISAVEIQEKACSQLTRSVKANDLQDKLFVYNADLKEAPRIFPCGKFDVITMNPPYKADNAGIKSQKENEKIARHETLCNLRDITKAASKLLKFGGKLCICIRPERLFETMEAMKEYKIEPKALRLVAASPEKAPW
;
A
#
# COMPACT_ATOMS: atom_id res chain seq x y z
N ASP A 1 7.53 -21.84 0.22
CA ASP A 1 6.23 -21.13 0.08
C ASP A 1 5.87 -20.46 1.40
N LEU A 2 5.30 -19.26 1.34
CA LEU A 2 4.80 -18.56 2.53
C LEU A 2 3.27 -18.67 2.60
N GLY A 3 2.75 -18.88 3.81
CA GLY A 3 1.32 -18.90 4.10
C GLY A 3 0.81 -17.50 4.45
N LEU A 4 -0.30 -17.05 3.86
CA LEU A 4 -0.97 -15.79 4.20
C LEU A 4 -2.35 -16.08 4.76
N ILE A 5 -2.62 -15.60 5.97
CA ILE A 5 -3.93 -15.69 6.61
C ILE A 5 -4.82 -14.59 6.05
N VAL A 6 -5.94 -14.97 5.45
CA VAL A 6 -6.93 -14.04 4.89
C VAL A 6 -8.30 -14.26 5.53
N SER A 7 -9.16 -13.26 5.48
CA SER A 7 -10.56 -13.33 5.90
C SER A 7 -11.46 -12.76 4.82
N LYS A 8 -12.78 -12.94 4.96
CA LYS A 8 -13.76 -12.34 4.04
C LYS A 8 -13.71 -10.81 4.00
N GLU A 9 -13.28 -10.20 5.12
CA GLU A 9 -13.21 -8.74 5.26
C GLU A 9 -11.85 -8.18 4.82
N HIS A 10 -10.77 -8.98 4.98
CA HIS A 10 -9.40 -8.60 4.67
C HIS A 10 -8.78 -9.66 3.75
N THR A 11 -8.93 -9.42 2.49
CA THR A 11 -8.37 -10.19 1.36
C THR A 11 -7.65 -9.23 0.40
N PHE A 12 -7.17 -9.71 -0.71
CA PHE A 12 -6.43 -8.90 -1.68
C PHE A 12 -6.95 -9.13 -3.10
N GLY A 13 -6.75 -8.16 -3.96
CA GLY A 13 -7.00 -8.23 -5.40
C GLY A 13 -5.72 -8.39 -6.22
N THR A 14 -5.87 -8.54 -7.52
CA THR A 14 -4.77 -8.63 -8.49
C THR A 14 -3.93 -7.35 -8.52
N ASP A 15 -4.54 -6.20 -8.26
CA ASP A 15 -3.91 -4.88 -8.13
C ASP A 15 -2.77 -4.85 -7.11
N ALA A 16 -2.95 -5.49 -5.95
CA ALA A 16 -1.89 -5.61 -4.95
C ALA A 16 -0.68 -6.43 -5.44
N LEU A 17 -0.93 -7.51 -6.20
CA LEU A 17 0.13 -8.32 -6.82
C LEU A 17 0.92 -7.51 -7.84
N LEU A 18 0.22 -6.77 -8.69
CA LEU A 18 0.81 -5.91 -9.72
C LEU A 18 1.58 -4.73 -9.11
N LEU A 19 1.11 -4.18 -7.99
CA LEU A 19 1.81 -3.13 -7.27
C LEU A 19 3.08 -3.65 -6.61
N ALA A 20 3.06 -4.84 -6.01
CA ALA A 20 4.23 -5.47 -5.42
C ALA A 20 5.34 -5.68 -6.47
N ASP A 21 4.97 -6.17 -7.68
CA ASP A 21 5.87 -6.33 -8.83
C ASP A 21 6.38 -4.98 -9.36
N PHE A 22 5.50 -4.00 -9.53
CA PHE A 22 5.88 -2.66 -9.99
C PHE A 22 6.85 -1.96 -9.04
N ALA A 23 6.64 -2.11 -7.75
CA ALA A 23 7.51 -1.55 -6.72
C ALA A 23 8.89 -2.22 -6.72
N SER A 24 8.97 -3.51 -6.96
CA SER A 24 10.21 -4.29 -7.15
C SER A 24 11.37 -3.81 -6.27
N PRO A 25 11.26 -3.94 -4.93
CA PRO A 25 12.34 -3.54 -4.03
C PRO A 25 13.55 -4.47 -4.21
N LYS A 26 14.74 -3.92 -3.99
CA LYS A 26 15.98 -4.70 -3.98
C LYS A 26 16.16 -5.42 -2.64
N ARG A 27 17.06 -6.38 -2.61
CA ARG A 27 17.35 -7.21 -1.43
C ARG A 27 17.67 -6.39 -0.16
N TYR A 28 18.39 -5.28 -0.32
CA TYR A 28 18.86 -4.45 0.79
C TYR A 28 18.01 -3.20 1.05
N ASP A 29 16.93 -3.00 0.32
CA ASP A 29 16.04 -1.86 0.53
C ASP A 29 15.30 -1.97 1.86
N VAL A 30 15.10 -0.85 2.51
CA VAL A 30 14.19 -0.70 3.64
C VAL A 30 12.84 -0.25 3.09
N CYS A 31 11.81 -1.04 3.30
CA CYS A 31 10.52 -0.89 2.63
C CYS A 31 9.39 -0.58 3.62
N CYS A 32 8.35 0.08 3.13
CA CYS A 32 7.12 0.28 3.88
C CYS A 32 5.90 0.07 2.97
N ASP A 33 4.86 -0.55 3.50
CA ASP A 33 3.57 -0.67 2.83
C ASP A 33 2.49 0.03 3.69
N PHE A 34 1.93 1.12 3.16
CA PHE A 34 0.88 1.89 3.80
C PHE A 34 -0.50 1.28 3.49
N GLY A 35 -1.35 1.15 4.52
CA GLY A 35 -2.65 0.52 4.37
C GLY A 35 -2.53 -0.94 3.93
N THR A 36 -1.63 -1.67 4.55
CA THR A 36 -1.19 -3.00 4.09
C THR A 36 -2.30 -4.06 4.06
N GLY A 37 -3.43 -3.82 4.76
CA GLY A 37 -4.53 -4.77 4.85
C GLY A 37 -4.08 -6.12 5.40
N CYS A 38 -4.33 -7.20 4.64
CA CYS A 38 -3.87 -8.55 5.02
C CYS A 38 -2.36 -8.76 4.85
N GLY A 39 -1.63 -7.78 4.29
CA GLY A 39 -0.18 -7.84 4.15
C GLY A 39 0.33 -8.61 2.93
N ILE A 40 -0.45 -8.74 1.87
CA ILE A 40 -0.02 -9.48 0.67
C ILE A 40 1.24 -8.89 0.04
N ILE A 41 1.35 -7.55 -0.07
CA ILE A 41 2.51 -6.88 -0.67
C ILE A 41 3.79 -7.20 0.10
N PRO A 42 3.89 -6.92 1.42
CA PRO A 42 5.09 -7.26 2.19
C PRO A 42 5.40 -8.75 2.24
N MET A 43 4.38 -9.62 2.26
CA MET A 43 4.59 -11.07 2.23
C MET A 43 5.18 -11.55 0.90
N LEU A 44 4.77 -10.96 -0.23
CA LEU A 44 5.38 -11.23 -1.53
C LEU A 44 6.87 -10.83 -1.55
N TRP A 45 7.20 -9.65 -1.03
CA TRP A 45 8.60 -9.23 -0.94
C TRP A 45 9.44 -10.14 -0.03
N CYS A 46 8.85 -10.62 1.07
CA CYS A 46 9.53 -11.62 1.91
C CYS A 46 9.79 -12.92 1.16
N ARG A 47 8.79 -13.43 0.43
CA ARG A 47 8.88 -14.65 -0.40
C ARG A 47 10.00 -14.55 -1.43
N ASP A 48 10.08 -13.40 -2.10
CA ASP A 48 11.00 -13.17 -3.20
C ASP A 48 12.41 -12.74 -2.73
N GLY A 49 12.64 -12.73 -1.42
CA GLY A 49 13.93 -12.34 -0.83
C GLY A 49 14.24 -10.84 -0.93
N CYS A 50 13.23 -10.04 -1.29
CA CYS A 50 13.34 -8.58 -1.39
C CYS A 50 13.17 -7.91 -0.02
N GLY A 51 13.71 -6.68 0.09
CA GLY A 51 13.68 -5.90 1.32
C GLY A 51 14.53 -6.47 2.44
N LYS A 52 15.41 -5.64 3.01
CA LYS A 52 16.19 -5.97 4.21
C LYS A 52 15.30 -5.90 5.46
N GLU A 53 14.49 -4.85 5.53
CA GLU A 53 13.56 -4.55 6.60
C GLU A 53 12.25 -4.05 5.96
N ILE A 54 11.12 -4.58 6.38
CA ILE A 54 9.83 -4.24 5.81
C ILE A 54 8.90 -3.81 6.94
N SER A 55 8.32 -2.61 6.83
CA SER A 55 7.30 -2.09 7.75
C SER A 55 5.94 -2.14 7.08
N ALA A 56 4.96 -2.68 7.75
CA ALA A 56 3.56 -2.74 7.31
C ALA A 56 2.72 -1.87 8.24
N VAL A 57 2.13 -0.78 7.72
CA VAL A 57 1.31 0.17 8.49
C VAL A 57 -0.15 -0.02 8.13
N GLU A 58 -0.99 -0.26 9.13
CA GLU A 58 -2.42 -0.49 8.94
C GLU A 58 -3.23 0.09 10.10
N ILE A 59 -4.30 0.81 9.80
CA ILE A 59 -5.14 1.44 10.81
C ILE A 59 -6.13 0.46 11.46
N GLN A 60 -6.50 -0.61 10.75
CA GLN A 60 -7.47 -1.59 11.21
C GLN A 60 -6.80 -2.66 12.08
N GLU A 61 -7.11 -2.68 13.37
CA GLU A 61 -6.56 -3.62 14.33
C GLU A 61 -6.73 -5.10 13.92
N LYS A 62 -7.90 -5.45 13.38
CA LYS A 62 -8.18 -6.82 12.91
C LYS A 62 -7.24 -7.25 11.79
N ALA A 63 -6.95 -6.36 10.83
CA ALA A 63 -6.03 -6.64 9.74
C ALA A 63 -4.59 -6.76 10.25
N CYS A 64 -4.16 -5.89 11.17
CA CYS A 64 -2.87 -5.99 11.85
C CYS A 64 -2.71 -7.32 12.58
N SER A 65 -3.71 -7.72 13.37
CA SER A 65 -3.71 -9.02 14.08
C SER A 65 -3.59 -10.19 13.10
N GLN A 66 -4.30 -10.14 11.98
CA GLN A 66 -4.25 -11.16 10.93
C GLN A 66 -2.85 -11.26 10.30
N LEU A 67 -2.25 -10.11 9.92
CA LEU A 67 -0.90 -10.07 9.37
C LEU A 67 0.14 -10.52 10.40
N THR A 68 0.05 -10.09 11.65
CA THR A 68 0.96 -10.52 12.72
C THR A 68 0.97 -12.05 12.88
N ARG A 69 -0.19 -12.70 12.76
CA ARG A 69 -0.27 -14.16 12.76
C ARG A 69 0.41 -14.78 11.54
N SER A 70 0.26 -14.17 10.35
CA SER A 70 0.95 -14.63 9.14
C SER A 70 2.45 -14.49 9.28
N VAL A 71 2.94 -13.36 9.81
CA VAL A 71 4.37 -13.12 10.09
C VAL A 71 4.93 -14.19 11.01
N LYS A 72 4.22 -14.49 12.10
CA LYS A 72 4.64 -15.51 13.06
C LYS A 72 4.64 -16.91 12.47
N ALA A 73 3.62 -17.26 11.68
CA ALA A 73 3.48 -18.58 11.06
C ALA A 73 4.55 -18.88 9.99
N ASN A 74 5.26 -17.85 9.53
CA ASN A 74 6.31 -17.97 8.52
C ASN A 74 7.71 -17.56 9.04
N ASP A 75 7.89 -17.42 10.37
CA ASP A 75 9.16 -17.04 11.00
C ASP A 75 9.79 -15.75 10.44
N LEU A 76 8.93 -14.73 10.17
CA LEU A 76 9.34 -13.46 9.55
C LEU A 76 9.46 -12.29 10.54
N GLN A 77 9.46 -12.53 11.86
CA GLN A 77 9.42 -11.51 12.91
C GLN A 77 10.64 -10.57 12.88
N ASP A 78 11.77 -11.06 12.41
CA ASP A 78 13.02 -10.28 12.31
C ASP A 78 13.11 -9.46 11.01
N LYS A 79 12.13 -9.60 10.10
CA LYS A 79 12.13 -8.96 8.77
C LYS A 79 10.92 -8.09 8.50
N LEU A 80 9.73 -8.53 8.93
CA LEU A 80 8.45 -7.86 8.66
C LEU A 80 7.80 -7.39 9.96
N PHE A 81 7.74 -6.07 10.12
CA PHE A 81 7.24 -5.41 11.32
C PHE A 81 5.86 -4.80 11.05
N VAL A 82 4.87 -5.14 11.86
CA VAL A 82 3.48 -4.68 11.72
C VAL A 82 3.20 -3.56 12.71
N TYR A 83 2.67 -2.45 12.21
CA TYR A 83 2.33 -1.26 13.00
C TYR A 83 0.83 -0.96 12.86
N ASN A 84 0.10 -1.06 13.97
CA ASN A 84 -1.29 -0.62 14.01
C ASN A 84 -1.33 0.90 14.22
N ALA A 85 -1.39 1.66 13.14
CA ALA A 85 -1.34 3.11 13.15
C ALA A 85 -2.01 3.74 11.93
N ASP A 86 -2.44 4.99 12.08
CA ASP A 86 -2.78 5.84 10.94
C ASP A 86 -1.48 6.24 10.20
N LEU A 87 -1.45 6.09 8.87
CA LEU A 87 -0.28 6.46 8.07
C LEU A 87 0.10 7.95 8.22
N LYS A 88 -0.84 8.83 8.60
CA LYS A 88 -0.57 10.24 8.89
C LYS A 88 0.34 10.40 10.11
N GLU A 89 0.33 9.43 11.02
CA GLU A 89 1.20 9.38 12.19
C GLU A 89 2.55 8.68 11.90
N ALA A 90 2.70 8.03 10.75
CA ALA A 90 3.93 7.34 10.38
C ALA A 90 5.20 8.22 10.50
N PRO A 91 5.18 9.55 10.18
CA PRO A 91 6.34 10.42 10.41
C PRO A 91 6.70 10.67 11.89
N ARG A 92 5.87 10.25 12.83
CA ARG A 92 6.18 10.25 14.27
C ARG A 92 6.73 8.90 14.75
N ILE A 93 6.38 7.83 14.03
CA ILE A 93 6.80 6.46 14.33
C ILE A 93 8.19 6.18 13.74
N PHE A 94 8.45 6.69 12.54
CA PHE A 94 9.67 6.43 11.80
C PHE A 94 10.53 7.69 11.64
N PRO A 95 11.86 7.55 11.65
CA PRO A 95 12.74 8.66 11.34
C PRO A 95 12.59 9.12 9.89
N CYS A 96 12.82 10.41 9.66
CA CYS A 96 12.84 10.98 8.30
C CYS A 96 13.86 10.25 7.43
N GLY A 97 13.50 10.03 6.16
CA GLY A 97 14.42 9.40 5.20
C GLY A 97 14.76 7.94 5.54
N LYS A 98 13.84 7.20 6.16
CA LYS A 98 14.08 5.78 6.52
C LYS A 98 13.99 4.85 5.32
N PHE A 99 13.03 5.05 4.42
CA PHE A 99 12.62 4.05 3.44
C PHE A 99 13.19 4.30 2.04
N ASP A 100 13.61 3.23 1.39
CA ASP A 100 13.99 3.20 -0.02
C ASP A 100 12.75 3.07 -0.92
N VAL A 101 11.75 2.30 -0.45
CA VAL A 101 10.50 2.04 -1.18
C VAL A 101 9.31 2.17 -0.23
N ILE A 102 8.30 2.93 -0.66
CA ILE A 102 6.99 2.97 0.00
C ILE A 102 5.94 2.58 -1.05
N THR A 103 5.02 1.68 -0.67
CA THR A 103 3.83 1.35 -1.46
C THR A 103 2.56 1.81 -0.79
N MET A 104 1.52 2.04 -1.59
CA MET A 104 0.16 2.23 -1.12
C MET A 104 -0.82 1.75 -2.19
N ASN A 105 -1.70 0.84 -1.81
CA ASN A 105 -2.88 0.46 -2.59
C ASN A 105 -4.12 1.01 -1.87
N PRO A 106 -4.50 2.27 -2.12
CA PRO A 106 -5.62 2.87 -1.42
C PRO A 106 -6.94 2.21 -1.80
N PRO A 107 -7.93 2.16 -0.90
CA PRO A 107 -9.25 1.64 -1.23
C PRO A 107 -9.88 2.48 -2.34
N TYR A 108 -10.36 1.82 -3.38
CA TYR A 108 -11.03 2.48 -4.51
C TYR A 108 -12.50 2.74 -4.20
N LYS A 109 -13.02 3.94 -4.56
CA LYS A 109 -14.47 4.06 -4.77
C LYS A 109 -14.85 3.11 -5.87
N ALA A 110 -15.73 2.20 -5.60
CA ALA A 110 -16.37 1.44 -6.65
C ALA A 110 -17.42 2.35 -7.30
N ASP A 111 -16.99 3.22 -8.21
CA ASP A 111 -17.90 3.87 -9.14
C ASP A 111 -18.45 2.80 -10.08
N ASN A 112 -19.79 2.66 -10.13
CA ASN A 112 -20.56 1.89 -11.13
C ASN A 112 -20.58 0.35 -11.03
N ALA A 113 -20.58 -0.26 -9.87
CA ALA A 113 -21.00 -1.65 -9.76
C ALA A 113 -22.25 -1.77 -8.91
N GLY A 114 -23.44 -1.72 -9.56
CA GLY A 114 -24.73 -2.11 -9.00
C GLY A 114 -25.13 -1.47 -7.66
N ILE A 115 -26.38 -1.59 -7.25
CA ILE A 115 -26.91 -1.11 -5.96
C ILE A 115 -26.07 -1.71 -4.82
N LYS A 116 -25.07 -0.96 -4.35
CA LYS A 116 -24.31 -1.32 -3.15
C LYS A 116 -25.15 -1.07 -1.91
N SER A 117 -25.01 -1.93 -0.92
CA SER A 117 -25.65 -1.71 0.36
C SER A 117 -25.16 -0.39 0.98
N GLN A 118 -26.07 0.33 1.66
CA GLN A 118 -25.75 1.57 2.36
C GLN A 118 -24.53 1.42 3.30
N LYS A 119 -24.34 0.22 3.89
CA LYS A 119 -23.21 -0.11 4.77
C LYS A 119 -21.84 -0.19 4.03
N GLU A 120 -21.82 -0.59 2.76
CA GLU A 120 -20.58 -0.61 1.97
C GLU A 120 -20.16 0.80 1.54
N ASN A 121 -21.14 1.63 1.14
CA ASN A 121 -20.88 3.03 0.84
C ASN A 121 -20.37 3.81 2.05
N GLU A 122 -20.89 3.55 3.24
CA GLU A 122 -20.40 4.15 4.49
C GLU A 122 -18.99 3.68 4.87
N LYS A 123 -18.64 2.41 4.63
CA LYS A 123 -17.27 1.91 4.86
C LYS A 123 -16.27 2.58 3.92
N ILE A 124 -16.60 2.68 2.63
CA ILE A 124 -15.75 3.31 1.62
C ILE A 124 -15.58 4.80 1.91
N ALA A 125 -16.67 5.51 2.20
CA ALA A 125 -16.63 6.93 2.58
C ALA A 125 -15.79 7.18 3.83
N ARG A 126 -15.85 6.31 4.84
CA ARG A 126 -14.96 6.40 6.02
C ARG A 126 -13.49 6.25 5.66
N HIS A 127 -13.12 5.32 4.79
CA HIS A 127 -11.73 5.13 4.38
C HIS A 127 -11.18 6.32 3.58
N GLU A 128 -11.96 6.92 2.69
CA GLU A 128 -11.57 8.13 1.96
C GLU A 128 -11.50 9.38 2.86
N THR A 129 -12.36 9.46 3.88
CA THR A 129 -12.30 10.53 4.90
C THR A 129 -11.09 10.37 5.82
N LEU A 130 -10.60 9.13 6.01
CA LEU A 130 -9.46 8.83 6.87
C LEU A 130 -8.11 9.13 6.22
N CYS A 131 -7.98 8.98 4.88
CA CYS A 131 -6.72 9.18 4.18
C CYS A 131 -6.95 9.54 2.71
N ASN A 132 -6.43 10.68 2.28
CA ASN A 132 -6.45 11.13 0.90
C ASN A 132 -5.04 11.06 0.25
N LEU A 133 -4.95 11.31 -1.06
CA LEU A 133 -3.68 11.26 -1.79
C LEU A 133 -2.63 12.25 -1.26
N ARG A 134 -3.07 13.42 -0.75
CA ARG A 134 -2.16 14.39 -0.13
C ARG A 134 -1.57 13.88 1.18
N ASP A 135 -2.36 13.17 1.98
CA ASP A 135 -1.85 12.55 3.23
C ASP A 135 -0.79 11.49 2.93
N ILE A 136 -1.05 10.64 1.92
CA ILE A 136 -0.11 9.61 1.46
C ILE A 136 1.19 10.23 1.00
N THR A 137 1.12 11.18 0.06
CA THR A 137 2.31 11.82 -0.51
C THR A 137 3.08 12.64 0.52
N LYS A 138 2.36 13.32 1.44
CA LYS A 138 2.96 14.07 2.56
C LYS A 138 3.73 13.16 3.52
N ALA A 139 3.15 12.04 3.91
CA ALA A 139 3.82 11.07 4.78
C ALA A 139 5.03 10.45 4.06
N ALA A 140 4.84 10.01 2.82
CA ALA A 140 5.90 9.41 2.01
C ALA A 140 7.07 10.38 1.77
N SER A 141 6.81 11.66 1.46
CA SER A 141 7.86 12.64 1.22
C SER A 141 8.80 12.86 2.40
N LYS A 142 8.28 12.72 3.62
CA LYS A 142 9.09 12.81 4.85
C LYS A 142 9.89 11.55 5.14
N LEU A 143 9.36 10.41 4.77
CA LEU A 143 9.87 9.11 5.15
C LEU A 143 10.77 8.47 4.10
N LEU A 144 10.66 8.88 2.83
CA LEU A 144 11.54 8.40 1.77
C LEU A 144 12.94 9.00 1.91
N LYS A 145 13.95 8.18 1.65
CA LYS A 145 15.30 8.64 1.39
C LYS A 145 15.35 9.50 0.14
N PHE A 146 16.40 10.30 0.02
CA PHE A 146 16.71 10.91 -1.28
C PHE A 146 16.94 9.81 -2.33
N GLY A 147 16.23 9.90 -3.46
CA GLY A 147 16.22 8.84 -4.48
C GLY A 147 15.34 7.63 -4.17
N GLY A 148 14.67 7.61 -3.03
CA GLY A 148 13.64 6.61 -2.71
C GLY A 148 12.39 6.77 -3.59
N LYS A 149 11.56 5.74 -3.67
CA LYS A 149 10.39 5.72 -4.54
C LYS A 149 9.09 5.46 -3.80
N LEU A 150 8.05 6.22 -4.16
CA LEU A 150 6.66 5.98 -3.81
C LEU A 150 5.96 5.29 -4.98
N CYS A 151 5.37 4.13 -4.75
CA CYS A 151 4.57 3.40 -5.73
C CYS A 151 3.11 3.34 -5.25
N ILE A 152 2.19 3.87 -6.05
CA ILE A 152 0.76 3.91 -5.71
C ILE A 152 -0.03 3.23 -6.83
N CYS A 153 -0.95 2.35 -6.47
CA CYS A 153 -1.95 1.85 -7.38
C CYS A 153 -3.18 2.75 -7.28
N ILE A 154 -3.65 3.29 -8.40
CA ILE A 154 -4.79 4.20 -8.46
C ILE A 154 -5.64 3.91 -9.69
N ARG A 155 -6.89 4.35 -9.68
CA ARG A 155 -7.72 4.36 -10.88
C ARG A 155 -7.30 5.48 -11.83
N PRO A 156 -7.45 5.30 -13.16
CA PRO A 156 -7.07 6.30 -14.17
C PRO A 156 -7.66 7.69 -13.93
N GLU A 157 -8.90 7.75 -13.43
CA GLU A 157 -9.62 9.02 -13.16
C GLU A 157 -8.93 9.86 -12.09
N ARG A 158 -8.15 9.24 -11.21
CA ARG A 158 -7.42 9.91 -10.13
C ARG A 158 -5.97 10.28 -10.51
N LEU A 159 -5.54 10.03 -11.75
CA LEU A 159 -4.17 10.23 -12.17
C LEU A 159 -3.74 11.72 -12.00
N PHE A 160 -4.59 12.64 -12.45
CA PHE A 160 -4.30 14.09 -12.36
C PHE A 160 -4.16 14.53 -10.88
N GLU A 161 -5.12 14.18 -10.03
CA GLU A 161 -5.08 14.47 -8.59
C GLU A 161 -3.83 13.89 -7.92
N THR A 162 -3.42 12.68 -8.32
CA THR A 162 -2.22 12.03 -7.79
C THR A 162 -0.95 12.78 -8.17
N MET A 163 -0.84 13.22 -9.44
CA MET A 163 0.30 14.01 -9.91
C MET A 163 0.38 15.37 -9.22
N GLU A 164 -0.77 16.04 -9.00
CA GLU A 164 -0.81 17.29 -8.24
C GLU A 164 -0.33 17.10 -6.80
N ALA A 165 -0.83 16.05 -6.11
CA ALA A 165 -0.40 15.74 -4.76
C ALA A 165 1.10 15.41 -4.68
N MET A 166 1.62 14.64 -5.64
CA MET A 166 3.06 14.36 -5.74
C MET A 166 3.89 15.63 -5.91
N LYS A 167 3.48 16.53 -6.82
CA LYS A 167 4.15 17.82 -7.07
C LYS A 167 4.16 18.70 -5.81
N GLU A 168 3.03 18.79 -5.11
CA GLU A 168 2.89 19.58 -3.87
C GLU A 168 3.93 19.17 -2.81
N TYR A 169 4.20 17.87 -2.68
CA TYR A 169 5.15 17.33 -1.71
C TYR A 169 6.51 16.95 -2.31
N LYS A 170 6.87 17.51 -3.48
CA LYS A 170 8.18 17.35 -4.14
C LYS A 170 8.54 15.89 -4.47
N ILE A 171 7.53 15.09 -4.75
CA ILE A 171 7.69 13.74 -5.31
C ILE A 171 7.46 13.85 -6.82
N GLU A 172 8.48 13.54 -7.62
CA GLU A 172 8.40 13.63 -9.07
C GLU A 172 7.92 12.30 -9.67
N PRO A 173 6.80 12.25 -10.44
CA PRO A 173 6.40 11.07 -11.17
C PRO A 173 7.47 10.64 -12.18
N LYS A 174 7.97 9.42 -12.10
CA LYS A 174 9.04 8.87 -12.94
C LYS A 174 8.56 7.75 -13.85
N ALA A 175 7.57 7.00 -13.44
CA ALA A 175 7.07 5.85 -14.18
C ALA A 175 5.56 5.72 -14.02
N LEU A 176 4.90 5.30 -15.09
CA LEU A 176 3.48 4.98 -15.13
C LEU A 176 3.31 3.63 -15.81
N ARG A 177 2.60 2.70 -15.16
CA ARG A 177 2.16 1.43 -15.74
C ARG A 177 0.65 1.45 -15.84
N LEU A 178 0.12 1.32 -17.05
CA LEU A 178 -1.31 1.14 -17.29
C LEU A 178 -1.64 -0.34 -17.25
N VAL A 179 -2.75 -0.67 -16.60
CA VAL A 179 -3.24 -2.05 -16.46
C VAL A 179 -4.64 -2.14 -17.06
N ALA A 180 -4.85 -3.16 -17.89
CA ALA A 180 -6.14 -3.48 -18.48
C ALA A 180 -6.43 -4.99 -18.35
N ALA A 181 -7.70 -5.35 -18.30
CA ALA A 181 -8.11 -6.75 -18.18
C ALA A 181 -7.80 -7.57 -19.44
N SER A 182 -7.68 -6.90 -20.61
CA SER A 182 -7.21 -7.47 -21.87
C SER A 182 -6.66 -6.35 -22.77
N PRO A 183 -5.89 -6.65 -23.82
CA PRO A 183 -5.33 -5.64 -24.73
C PRO A 183 -6.39 -4.76 -25.42
N GLU A 184 -7.61 -5.27 -25.56
CA GLU A 184 -8.71 -4.58 -26.24
C GLU A 184 -9.56 -3.72 -25.28
N LYS A 185 -9.31 -3.80 -23.97
CA LYS A 185 -10.06 -3.04 -22.96
C LYS A 185 -9.28 -1.82 -22.51
N ALA A 186 -10.01 -0.75 -22.19
CA ALA A 186 -9.42 0.42 -21.56
C ALA A 186 -8.76 0.04 -20.22
N PRO A 187 -7.71 0.74 -19.79
CA PRO A 187 -7.15 0.62 -18.44
C PRO A 187 -8.22 0.87 -17.37
N TRP A 188 -8.15 0.17 -16.27
CA TRP A 188 -9.05 0.28 -15.12
C TRP A 188 -8.33 0.65 -13.84
#